data_39e8a82de24ee1f9924fb05137985885
#
_entry.id   39e8a82de24ee1f9924fb05137985885
#
_cell.length_a   1.000
_cell.length_b   1.000
_cell.length_c   1.000
_cell.angle_alpha   90.00
_cell.angle_beta   90.00
_cell.angle_gamma   90.00
#
_symmetry.space_group_name_H-M   'P 1'
#
loop_
_entity.id
_entity.type
_entity.pdbx_description
1 polymer ?
#
loop_
_entity_poly.entity_id
_entity_poly.type
_entity_poly.pdbx_seq_one_letter_code
_entity_poly.pdbx_strand_id
1 'polypeptide(L)'
;MPGTSGISRRALFAGSAAGGAAALLPTGTATAAPMAGGGARVKAQAKAKSTTAEASYRAGYHFTVPDQWKNDPQRPVWIDGEYRYYYLYNADYFDGVVGTAWRLATTTDLVSFTDRGVAVPKDTTVNGDLWSGSAVVDTGNTAGFGAGAVVVIVTMSPGGGTDHQEQFLYYSTDGGLTFGNYGTDPVLPNPGVADFRDPKVIRDEDRGRWVMALAENDKVGFYHSDDLKAWTYAGGFVHDGIGVLECPDLFRITAGDGTVKWVLGVSANGKGAGLPNTYAYWTGSFDGSAFTADASDPQWLDHGWDWYAAVTFEKRDADGAVDATARYAIGWVNDWDYADTTPTIDCDGFNGTDSIVREVTLDRASDNTYYLASQPVAALGSYVSRTVDLGDVTVDGTKVLDYTGISYEVTTEIAWSELTGAGLQLRRSPNGGRHIDAGIYADYAFLNRRNTVNADTSGTWQESHTPFDPSAGTVKLRILVDRTSVEMFVDDGRYVHTSQAFPYLLDTRLALFTIGGSAVFRNTVIREFSV
;
A
#
# COMPACT_ATOMS: atom_id res chain seq x y z
N MET A 1 2.17 -4.86 32.56
CA MET A 1 2.78 -4.15 31.42
C MET A 1 1.68 -3.30 30.83
N PRO A 2 1.84 -1.98 30.62
CA PRO A 2 0.78 -1.18 30.04
C PRO A 2 0.69 -1.49 28.53
N GLY A 3 -0.52 -1.84 28.09
CA GLY A 3 -0.81 -2.08 26.69
C GLY A 3 -0.62 -0.81 25.88
N THR A 4 0.12 -0.90 24.79
CA THR A 4 0.16 0.13 23.77
C THR A 4 -1.21 0.18 23.10
N SER A 5 -2.02 1.17 23.47
CA SER A 5 -3.26 1.47 22.76
C SER A 5 -2.91 1.88 21.34
N GLY A 6 -3.30 1.07 20.36
CA GLY A 6 -3.19 1.42 18.94
C GLY A 6 -3.88 2.76 18.70
N ILE A 7 -3.18 3.69 18.08
CA ILE A 7 -3.72 5.01 17.76
C ILE A 7 -4.76 4.82 16.65
N SER A 8 -6.01 5.19 16.94
CA SER A 8 -7.10 5.15 15.95
C SER A 8 -6.80 6.12 14.80
N ARG A 9 -7.17 5.75 13.57
CA ARG A 9 -7.08 6.62 12.37
C ARG A 9 -7.64 8.04 12.60
N ARG A 10 -8.68 8.17 13.42
CA ARG A 10 -9.24 9.49 13.80
C ARG A 10 -8.37 10.26 14.81
N ALA A 11 -7.63 9.59 15.67
CA ALA A 11 -6.76 10.27 16.62
C ALA A 11 -5.56 10.95 15.94
N LEU A 12 -5.06 10.38 14.84
CA LEU A 12 -4.00 11.01 14.02
C LEU A 12 -4.47 12.31 13.36
N PHE A 13 -5.71 12.35 12.86
CA PHE A 13 -6.26 13.57 12.24
C PHE A 13 -6.60 14.67 13.26
N ALA A 14 -6.83 14.33 14.52
CA ALA A 14 -7.11 15.30 15.60
C ALA A 14 -5.84 15.83 16.29
N GLY A 15 -4.68 15.19 16.11
CA GLY A 15 -3.44 15.50 16.80
C GLY A 15 -2.60 16.63 16.19
N SER A 16 -2.84 16.99 14.94
CA SER A 16 -1.99 17.93 14.17
C SER A 16 -2.11 19.41 14.60
N ALA A 17 -2.92 19.74 15.60
CA ALA A 17 -3.10 21.12 16.06
C ALA A 17 -2.24 21.53 17.28
N ALA A 18 -1.40 20.67 17.86
CA ALA A 18 -0.62 20.98 19.05
C ALA A 18 0.77 20.32 19.07
N GLY A 19 1.67 20.80 18.25
CA GLY A 19 3.11 20.51 18.32
C GLY A 19 3.85 21.57 19.14
N GLY A 20 4.01 21.36 20.42
CA GLY A 20 4.81 22.21 21.32
C GLY A 20 5.74 21.37 22.19
N ALA A 21 7.04 21.62 22.07
CA ALA A 21 8.11 20.97 22.82
C ALA A 21 7.91 20.98 24.33
N ALA A 22 8.03 19.83 24.99
CA ALA A 22 8.07 19.70 26.44
C ALA A 22 9.52 19.68 26.95
N ALA A 23 9.93 20.78 27.59
CA ALA A 23 11.06 20.79 28.52
C ALA A 23 10.54 20.68 29.95
N LEU A 24 11.13 19.83 30.76
CA LEU A 24 10.80 19.57 32.16
C LEU A 24 11.34 20.69 33.08
N LEU A 25 10.52 21.09 34.06
CA LEU A 25 10.75 21.47 35.48
C LEU A 25 9.99 22.77 35.90
N PRO A 26 9.78 23.07 37.22
CA PRO A 26 8.92 22.41 38.18
C PRO A 26 7.76 23.31 38.70
N THR A 27 6.92 22.74 39.53
CA THR A 27 5.73 23.28 40.21
C THR A 27 5.78 24.72 40.76
N GLY A 28 4.78 25.52 40.41
CA GLY A 28 4.42 26.75 41.07
C GLY A 28 2.99 27.13 40.73
N THR A 29 2.13 27.16 41.74
CA THR A 29 0.72 27.56 41.67
C THR A 29 0.58 29.06 41.46
N ALA A 30 -0.19 29.49 40.47
CA ALA A 30 -0.79 30.82 40.42
C ALA A 30 -2.05 30.84 39.54
N THR A 31 -3.04 31.51 40.04
CA THR A 31 -4.43 31.68 39.60
C THR A 31 -4.58 32.38 38.25
N ALA A 32 -5.57 31.93 37.46
CA ALA A 32 -5.93 32.46 36.16
C ALA A 32 -6.82 33.69 36.21
N ALA A 33 -6.60 34.61 35.29
CA ALA A 33 -7.57 35.62 34.83
C ALA A 33 -7.64 35.58 33.29
N PRO A 34 -8.81 35.81 32.65
CA PRO A 34 -8.98 35.63 31.23
C PRO A 34 -8.56 36.87 30.45
N MET A 35 -7.79 36.65 29.38
CA MET A 35 -7.54 37.68 28.36
C MET A 35 -8.09 37.23 27.02
N ALA A 36 -8.99 38.02 26.48
CA ALA A 36 -9.43 37.94 25.10
C ALA A 36 -8.34 38.52 24.18
N GLY A 37 -7.96 37.75 23.15
CA GLY A 37 -7.02 38.21 22.14
C GLY A 37 -7.33 37.62 20.80
N GLY A 38 -7.84 38.45 19.86
CA GLY A 38 -8.18 38.05 18.50
C GLY A 38 -6.94 37.62 17.71
N GLY A 39 -6.92 36.37 17.27
CA GLY A 39 -5.95 35.86 16.32
C GLY A 39 -6.30 36.24 14.89
N ALA A 40 -5.48 37.07 14.28
CA ALA A 40 -5.58 37.38 12.86
C ALA A 40 -5.30 36.11 12.04
N ARG A 41 -6.31 35.65 11.31
CA ARG A 41 -6.16 34.61 10.26
C ARG A 41 -5.21 35.13 9.18
N VAL A 42 -4.01 34.59 9.12
CA VAL A 42 -3.17 34.74 7.92
C VAL A 42 -3.83 33.93 6.80
N LYS A 43 -4.44 34.63 5.85
CA LYS A 43 -4.89 34.03 4.59
C LYS A 43 -3.64 33.57 3.85
N ALA A 44 -3.46 32.26 3.72
CA ALA A 44 -2.51 31.70 2.78
C ALA A 44 -2.92 32.15 1.38
N GLN A 45 -2.12 33.00 0.76
CA GLN A 45 -2.25 33.31 -0.66
C GLN A 45 -1.93 32.03 -1.43
N ALA A 46 -2.86 31.57 -2.24
CA ALA A 46 -2.65 30.49 -3.19
C ALA A 46 -1.43 30.86 -4.07
N LYS A 47 -0.31 30.20 -3.86
CA LYS A 47 0.87 30.34 -4.70
C LYS A 47 0.49 29.78 -6.09
N ALA A 48 0.77 30.56 -7.13
CA ALA A 48 0.55 30.17 -8.51
C ALA A 48 1.17 28.80 -8.77
N LYS A 49 0.38 27.86 -9.31
CA LYS A 49 0.84 26.53 -9.75
C LYS A 49 2.07 26.71 -10.65
N SER A 50 3.18 26.09 -10.27
CA SER A 50 4.36 25.96 -11.14
C SER A 50 3.94 25.21 -12.41
N THR A 51 4.16 25.80 -13.55
CA THR A 51 3.75 25.28 -14.87
C THR A 51 4.81 24.41 -15.53
N THR A 52 5.88 24.03 -14.81
CA THR A 52 6.93 23.14 -15.34
C THR A 52 6.85 21.78 -14.64
N ALA A 53 6.57 20.73 -15.42
CA ALA A 53 6.51 19.35 -14.95
C ALA A 53 7.78 18.87 -14.21
N GLU A 54 8.91 19.55 -14.39
CA GLU A 54 10.19 19.26 -13.74
C GLU A 54 10.27 19.68 -12.26
N ALA A 55 9.37 20.53 -11.80
CA ALA A 55 9.38 21.07 -10.42
C ALA A 55 8.32 20.43 -9.50
N SER A 56 7.70 19.34 -9.91
CA SER A 56 6.61 18.67 -9.21
C SER A 56 7.03 17.31 -8.66
N TYR A 57 6.50 16.95 -7.48
CA TYR A 57 6.59 15.60 -6.90
C TYR A 57 5.53 14.63 -7.44
N ARG A 58 4.66 15.04 -8.38
CA ARG A 58 3.75 14.08 -8.99
C ARG A 58 4.53 12.97 -9.66
N ALA A 59 4.14 11.74 -9.37
CA ALA A 59 4.80 10.56 -9.91
C ALA A 59 4.83 10.56 -11.45
N GLY A 60 5.87 10.00 -12.02
CA GLY A 60 6.04 9.89 -13.47
C GLY A 60 5.24 8.74 -14.06
N TYR A 61 4.99 7.68 -13.25
CA TYR A 61 4.29 6.47 -13.71
C TYR A 61 3.54 5.72 -12.61
N HIS A 62 3.61 6.16 -11.37
CA HIS A 62 2.77 5.63 -10.28
C HIS A 62 1.46 6.42 -10.18
N PHE A 63 0.41 5.76 -9.69
CA PHE A 63 -0.84 6.44 -9.41
C PHE A 63 -0.66 7.46 -8.28
N THR A 64 -1.06 8.72 -8.53
CA THR A 64 -1.16 9.77 -7.50
C THR A 64 -2.57 10.32 -7.47
N VAL A 65 -3.08 10.61 -6.28
CA VAL A 65 -4.37 11.29 -6.15
C VAL A 65 -4.32 12.66 -6.88
N PRO A 66 -5.38 13.06 -7.59
CA PRO A 66 -5.38 14.33 -8.33
C PRO A 66 -5.12 15.56 -7.46
N ASP A 67 -5.67 15.57 -6.24
CA ASP A 67 -5.60 16.66 -5.28
C ASP A 67 -5.89 16.15 -3.87
N GLN A 68 -5.71 17.00 -2.86
CA GLN A 68 -6.09 16.74 -1.49
C GLN A 68 -5.42 15.47 -0.91
N TRP A 69 -6.19 14.54 -0.32
CA TRP A 69 -5.70 13.36 0.38
C TRP A 69 -6.29 12.07 -0.15
N LYS A 70 -5.44 11.03 -0.25
CA LYS A 70 -5.86 9.63 -0.33
C LYS A 70 -5.07 8.77 0.65
N ASN A 71 -5.70 7.68 1.10
CA ASN A 71 -5.02 6.60 1.81
C ASN A 71 -5.39 5.24 1.17
N ASP A 72 -6.09 4.36 1.87
CA ASP A 72 -6.28 2.97 1.51
C ASP A 72 -6.84 2.76 0.09
N PRO A 73 -6.18 1.97 -0.76
CA PRO A 73 -6.79 1.42 -1.96
C PRO A 73 -7.95 0.50 -1.58
N GLN A 74 -9.05 0.57 -2.34
CA GLN A 74 -10.15 -0.38 -2.23
C GLN A 74 -10.04 -1.39 -3.36
N ARG A 75 -10.44 -2.65 -3.07
CA ARG A 75 -10.23 -3.78 -3.97
C ARG A 75 -10.84 -3.56 -5.33
N PRO A 76 -10.03 -3.42 -6.40
CA PRO A 76 -10.54 -3.20 -7.74
C PRO A 76 -11.44 -4.33 -8.21
N VAL A 77 -12.50 -3.98 -8.94
CA VAL A 77 -13.40 -4.93 -9.58
C VAL A 77 -13.37 -4.77 -11.09
N TRP A 78 -13.48 -5.89 -11.82
CA TRP A 78 -13.52 -5.90 -13.27
C TRP A 78 -14.96 -5.78 -13.77
N ILE A 79 -15.22 -4.77 -14.60
CA ILE A 79 -16.54 -4.51 -15.17
C ILE A 79 -16.35 -4.02 -16.60
N ASP A 80 -17.01 -4.66 -17.55
CA ASP A 80 -17.09 -4.24 -18.96
C ASP A 80 -15.73 -3.90 -19.60
N GLY A 81 -14.71 -4.72 -19.33
CA GLY A 81 -13.40 -4.60 -19.98
C GLY A 81 -12.42 -3.65 -19.28
N GLU A 82 -12.74 -3.12 -18.11
CA GLU A 82 -11.83 -2.27 -17.32
C GLU A 82 -11.95 -2.54 -15.83
N TYR A 83 -10.92 -2.21 -15.07
CA TYR A 83 -10.95 -2.24 -13.61
C TYR A 83 -11.52 -0.93 -13.06
N ARG A 84 -12.47 -1.04 -12.14
CA ARG A 84 -12.94 0.04 -11.27
C ARG A 84 -12.06 0.03 -10.03
N TYR A 85 -11.21 1.03 -9.90
CA TYR A 85 -10.32 1.22 -8.78
C TYR A 85 -10.86 2.30 -7.85
N TYR A 86 -11.37 1.91 -6.70
CA TYR A 86 -11.82 2.84 -5.66
C TYR A 86 -10.70 3.06 -4.64
N TYR A 87 -10.72 4.22 -3.98
CA TYR A 87 -9.80 4.54 -2.91
C TYR A 87 -10.40 5.54 -1.92
N LEU A 88 -9.92 5.54 -0.68
CA LEU A 88 -10.33 6.52 0.30
C LEU A 88 -9.80 7.89 -0.08
N TYR A 89 -10.68 8.87 -0.10
CA TYR A 89 -10.39 10.23 -0.55
C TYR A 89 -11.01 11.25 0.39
N ASN A 90 -10.23 12.22 0.87
CA ASN A 90 -10.72 13.36 1.64
C ASN A 90 -10.60 14.64 0.82
N ALA A 91 -11.71 15.13 0.31
CA ALA A 91 -11.81 16.34 -0.50
C ALA A 91 -11.51 17.64 0.27
N ASP A 92 -11.61 17.61 1.59
CA ASP A 92 -11.53 18.77 2.47
C ASP A 92 -10.28 18.73 3.37
N TYR A 93 -9.27 17.94 2.97
CA TYR A 93 -8.08 17.68 3.78
C TYR A 93 -7.32 18.95 4.13
N PHE A 94 -7.11 19.86 3.17
CA PHE A 94 -6.40 21.11 3.38
C PHE A 94 -7.22 22.16 4.18
N ASP A 95 -8.52 21.95 4.30
CA ASP A 95 -9.39 22.75 5.17
C ASP A 95 -9.40 22.22 6.62
N GLY A 96 -8.67 21.14 6.89
CA GLY A 96 -8.57 20.48 8.19
C GLY A 96 -9.83 19.69 8.57
N VAL A 97 -10.66 19.35 7.59
CA VAL A 97 -11.84 18.51 7.80
C VAL A 97 -11.43 17.04 7.64
N VAL A 98 -11.83 16.21 8.59
CA VAL A 98 -11.57 14.77 8.59
C VAL A 98 -12.67 13.99 7.87
N GLY A 99 -12.40 12.72 7.61
CA GLY A 99 -13.35 11.79 7.01
C GLY A 99 -13.14 11.63 5.50
N THR A 100 -13.46 10.43 5.02
CA THR A 100 -13.23 10.01 3.65
C THR A 100 -14.50 9.64 2.91
N ALA A 101 -14.47 9.82 1.60
CA ALA A 101 -15.36 9.29 0.59
C ALA A 101 -14.63 8.19 -0.18
N TRP A 102 -15.33 7.45 -1.04
CA TRP A 102 -14.69 6.60 -2.04
C TRP A 102 -14.64 7.34 -3.38
N ARG A 103 -13.41 7.60 -3.88
CA ARG A 103 -13.17 8.13 -5.22
C ARG A 103 -12.82 7.00 -6.17
N LEU A 104 -13.16 7.16 -7.43
CA LEU A 104 -13.01 6.15 -8.47
C LEU A 104 -11.99 6.60 -9.50
N ALA A 105 -11.09 5.70 -9.86
CA ALA A 105 -10.34 5.73 -11.11
C ALA A 105 -10.60 4.45 -11.91
N THR A 106 -10.46 4.49 -13.24
CA THR A 106 -10.61 3.31 -14.08
C THR A 106 -9.35 3.08 -14.90
N THR A 107 -9.07 1.81 -15.19
CA THR A 107 -7.91 1.41 -15.97
C THR A 107 -8.18 0.12 -16.74
N THR A 108 -7.60 0.00 -17.93
CA THR A 108 -7.62 -1.22 -18.74
C THR A 108 -6.30 -1.98 -18.69
N ASP A 109 -5.22 -1.35 -18.21
CA ASP A 109 -3.85 -1.89 -18.25
C ASP A 109 -3.13 -1.83 -16.89
N LEU A 110 -3.77 -1.25 -15.86
CA LEU A 110 -3.23 -1.13 -14.49
C LEU A 110 -1.99 -0.22 -14.36
N VAL A 111 -1.70 0.56 -15.39
CA VAL A 111 -0.60 1.55 -15.42
C VAL A 111 -1.16 2.95 -15.59
N SER A 112 -2.01 3.14 -16.59
CA SER A 112 -2.68 4.42 -16.83
C SER A 112 -4.07 4.41 -16.21
N PHE A 113 -4.37 5.43 -15.41
CA PHE A 113 -5.62 5.56 -14.68
C PHE A 113 -6.37 6.82 -15.09
N THR A 114 -7.67 6.67 -15.33
CA THR A 114 -8.57 7.79 -15.61
C THR A 114 -9.41 8.11 -14.37
N ASP A 115 -9.26 9.31 -13.82
CA ASP A 115 -10.07 9.78 -12.69
C ASP A 115 -11.53 9.94 -13.10
N ARG A 116 -12.44 9.42 -12.27
CA ARG A 116 -13.90 9.48 -12.46
C ARG A 116 -14.62 10.30 -11.39
N GLY A 117 -13.88 10.83 -10.42
CA GLY A 117 -14.44 11.59 -9.32
C GLY A 117 -14.96 10.71 -8.19
N VAL A 118 -15.76 11.28 -7.30
CA VAL A 118 -16.30 10.60 -6.10
C VAL A 118 -17.46 9.69 -6.51
N ALA A 119 -17.33 8.39 -6.24
CA ALA A 119 -18.35 7.37 -6.50
C ALA A 119 -19.29 7.17 -5.32
N VAL A 120 -18.75 7.16 -4.08
CA VAL A 120 -19.53 7.08 -2.84
C VAL A 120 -19.18 8.28 -1.98
N PRO A 121 -20.04 9.33 -1.93
CA PRO A 121 -19.74 10.54 -1.16
C PRO A 121 -19.89 10.30 0.36
N LYS A 122 -19.04 10.98 1.15
CA LYS A 122 -19.14 10.99 2.62
C LYS A 122 -20.32 11.85 3.10
N ASP A 123 -20.72 11.65 4.34
CA ASP A 123 -21.71 12.49 5.05
C ASP A 123 -23.09 12.57 4.37
N THR A 124 -23.44 11.56 3.56
CA THR A 124 -24.76 11.47 2.92
C THR A 124 -25.82 10.81 3.79
N THR A 125 -25.41 10.23 4.91
CA THR A 125 -26.26 9.63 5.93
C THR A 125 -25.83 10.08 7.32
N VAL A 126 -26.63 9.77 8.33
CA VAL A 126 -26.31 10.02 9.75
C VAL A 126 -25.09 9.23 10.24
N ASN A 127 -24.62 8.26 9.45
CA ASN A 127 -23.50 7.39 9.79
C ASN A 127 -22.12 8.02 9.51
N GLY A 128 -22.09 9.17 8.81
CA GLY A 128 -20.89 9.97 8.62
C GLY A 128 -20.06 9.58 7.40
N ASP A 129 -18.76 9.49 7.58
CA ASP A 129 -17.77 9.19 6.55
C ASP A 129 -17.61 7.69 6.29
N LEU A 130 -17.01 7.34 5.14
CA LEU A 130 -16.75 5.97 4.75
C LEU A 130 -15.29 5.60 5.02
N TRP A 131 -15.08 4.42 5.59
CA TRP A 131 -13.77 3.82 5.79
C TRP A 131 -13.50 2.74 4.73
N SER A 132 -12.53 1.87 4.97
CA SER A 132 -12.22 0.80 4.04
C SER A 132 -13.30 -0.27 3.97
N GLY A 133 -13.36 -0.95 2.82
CA GLY A 133 -14.36 -1.98 2.56
C GLY A 133 -14.06 -2.78 1.29
N SER A 134 -15.09 -3.36 0.71
CA SER A 134 -15.00 -4.26 -0.44
C SER A 134 -16.12 -3.99 -1.43
N ALA A 135 -15.78 -3.92 -2.72
CA ALA A 135 -16.74 -3.95 -3.81
C ALA A 135 -16.79 -5.35 -4.42
N VAL A 136 -17.98 -5.84 -4.75
CA VAL A 136 -18.20 -7.11 -5.46
C VAL A 136 -19.27 -6.93 -6.54
N VAL A 137 -19.18 -7.73 -7.61
CA VAL A 137 -20.22 -7.78 -8.66
C VAL A 137 -21.15 -8.94 -8.35
N ASP A 138 -22.43 -8.65 -8.07
CA ASP A 138 -23.47 -9.64 -7.80
C ASP A 138 -24.08 -10.14 -9.11
N THR A 139 -23.37 -11.02 -9.80
CA THR A 139 -23.82 -11.61 -11.07
C THR A 139 -25.09 -12.46 -10.92
N GLY A 140 -25.26 -13.07 -9.74
CA GLY A 140 -26.41 -13.91 -9.40
C GLY A 140 -27.65 -13.16 -8.93
N ASN A 141 -27.60 -11.84 -8.80
CA ASN A 141 -28.67 -11.03 -8.22
C ASN A 141 -29.12 -11.52 -6.83
N THR A 142 -28.18 -11.97 -6.02
CA THR A 142 -28.47 -12.49 -4.68
C THR A 142 -28.97 -11.39 -3.73
N ALA A 143 -28.46 -10.17 -3.91
CA ALA A 143 -28.90 -9.00 -3.15
C ALA A 143 -30.20 -8.37 -3.68
N GLY A 144 -30.69 -8.79 -4.85
CA GLY A 144 -31.95 -8.29 -5.41
C GLY A 144 -31.90 -6.86 -5.97
N PHE A 145 -30.71 -6.34 -6.29
CA PHE A 145 -30.52 -5.01 -6.91
C PHE A 145 -30.45 -5.08 -8.44
N GLY A 146 -30.49 -6.26 -9.02
CA GLY A 146 -30.31 -6.56 -10.44
C GLY A 146 -29.03 -7.37 -10.67
N ALA A 147 -29.07 -8.26 -11.67
CA ALA A 147 -27.88 -9.06 -12.03
C ALA A 147 -26.77 -8.15 -12.53
N GLY A 148 -25.56 -8.31 -11.97
CA GLY A 148 -24.42 -7.46 -12.28
C GLY A 148 -24.37 -6.15 -11.49
N ALA A 149 -25.28 -5.94 -10.53
CA ALA A 149 -25.15 -4.81 -9.60
C ALA A 149 -23.83 -4.89 -8.84
N VAL A 150 -23.19 -3.74 -8.65
CA VAL A 150 -21.99 -3.66 -7.80
C VAL A 150 -22.42 -3.36 -6.38
N VAL A 151 -22.05 -4.23 -5.45
CA VAL A 151 -22.39 -4.07 -4.04
C VAL A 151 -21.11 -3.73 -3.27
N VAL A 152 -21.17 -2.69 -2.45
CA VAL A 152 -20.10 -2.25 -1.56
C VAL A 152 -20.51 -2.55 -0.13
N ILE A 153 -19.69 -3.29 0.58
CA ILE A 153 -19.74 -3.39 2.04
C ILE A 153 -18.60 -2.54 2.59
N VAL A 154 -18.94 -1.56 3.40
CA VAL A 154 -18.02 -0.53 3.88
C VAL A 154 -18.14 -0.33 5.38
N THR A 155 -17.02 -0.11 6.04
CA THR A 155 -17.03 0.29 7.45
C THR A 155 -17.41 1.77 7.56
N MET A 156 -18.32 2.06 8.48
CA MET A 156 -18.59 3.42 8.96
C MET A 156 -18.59 3.40 10.49
N SER A 157 -18.41 4.57 11.12
CA SER A 157 -18.34 4.67 12.58
C SER A 157 -19.31 5.75 13.08
N PRO A 158 -20.62 5.46 13.16
CA PRO A 158 -21.60 6.40 13.70
C PRO A 158 -21.22 6.88 15.10
N GLY A 159 -21.12 8.21 15.28
CA GLY A 159 -20.67 8.80 16.54
C GLY A 159 -19.17 8.80 16.79
N GLY A 160 -18.39 8.18 15.93
CA GLY A 160 -16.92 8.17 15.94
C GLY A 160 -16.27 7.16 16.90
N GLY A 161 -14.99 6.88 16.66
CA GLY A 161 -14.16 5.99 17.47
C GLY A 161 -14.16 4.53 17.01
N THR A 162 -13.29 3.71 17.62
CA THR A 162 -13.09 2.31 17.23
C THR A 162 -14.16 1.37 17.78
N ASP A 163 -14.93 1.79 18.78
CA ASP A 163 -15.95 0.97 19.42
C ASP A 163 -17.32 1.04 18.73
N HIS A 164 -17.45 1.91 17.72
CA HIS A 164 -18.69 2.16 16.99
C HIS A 164 -18.61 1.81 15.51
N GLN A 165 -17.57 1.09 15.10
CA GLN A 165 -17.40 0.64 13.73
C GLN A 165 -18.39 -0.46 13.41
N GLU A 166 -19.15 -0.30 12.32
CA GLU A 166 -20.15 -1.24 11.83
C GLU A 166 -20.07 -1.33 10.32
N GLN A 167 -20.69 -2.36 9.72
CA GLN A 167 -20.63 -2.55 8.28
C GLN A 167 -21.93 -2.13 7.62
N PHE A 168 -21.84 -1.30 6.58
CA PHE A 168 -22.98 -0.75 5.84
C PHE A 168 -22.91 -1.15 4.38
N LEU A 169 -24.05 -1.09 3.68
CA LEU A 169 -24.19 -1.49 2.29
C LEU A 169 -24.54 -0.31 1.40
N TYR A 170 -23.81 -0.17 0.31
CA TYR A 170 -24.14 0.67 -0.84
C TYR A 170 -24.22 -0.20 -2.10
N TYR A 171 -24.99 0.21 -3.09
CA TYR A 171 -25.11 -0.52 -4.34
C TYR A 171 -25.15 0.39 -5.56
N SER A 172 -24.72 -0.12 -6.70
CA SER A 172 -24.71 0.55 -7.99
C SER A 172 -25.38 -0.34 -9.03
N THR A 173 -26.17 0.31 -9.91
CA THR A 173 -26.78 -0.32 -11.08
C THR A 173 -26.27 0.30 -12.40
N ASP A 174 -25.24 1.16 -12.32
CA ASP A 174 -24.63 1.85 -13.46
C ASP A 174 -23.17 1.40 -13.71
N GLY A 175 -22.83 0.15 -13.31
CA GLY A 175 -21.49 -0.40 -13.50
C GLY A 175 -20.47 0.14 -12.50
N GLY A 176 -20.90 0.54 -11.30
CA GLY A 176 -20.00 0.99 -10.23
C GLY A 176 -19.52 2.43 -10.37
N LEU A 177 -20.18 3.25 -11.20
CA LEU A 177 -19.82 4.66 -11.36
C LEU A 177 -20.37 5.52 -10.23
N THR A 178 -21.60 5.25 -9.80
CA THR A 178 -22.24 5.91 -8.67
C THR A 178 -22.97 4.90 -7.78
N PHE A 179 -23.10 5.22 -6.50
CA PHE A 179 -23.71 4.31 -5.53
C PHE A 179 -24.83 4.97 -4.74
N GLY A 180 -25.93 4.23 -4.59
CA GLY A 180 -27.00 4.55 -3.67
C GLY A 180 -26.79 3.86 -2.31
N ASN A 181 -27.16 4.53 -1.24
CA ASN A 181 -27.20 3.93 0.09
C ASN A 181 -28.36 2.93 0.18
N TYR A 182 -28.14 1.75 0.78
CA TYR A 182 -29.17 0.74 0.99
C TYR A 182 -30.08 1.08 2.18
N GLY A 183 -29.51 1.67 3.23
CA GLY A 183 -30.21 2.04 4.46
C GLY A 183 -29.29 2.66 5.49
N THR A 184 -29.85 3.14 6.58
CA THR A 184 -29.08 3.73 7.69
C THR A 184 -28.73 2.72 8.79
N ASP A 185 -29.34 1.52 8.76
CA ASP A 185 -29.01 0.44 9.68
C ASP A 185 -27.84 -0.37 9.12
N PRO A 186 -26.90 -0.85 9.98
CA PRO A 186 -25.80 -1.68 9.54
C PRO A 186 -26.30 -3.05 9.05
N VAL A 187 -25.66 -3.58 7.98
CA VAL A 187 -25.89 -4.97 7.54
C VAL A 187 -25.15 -5.97 8.44
N LEU A 188 -24.14 -5.49 9.18
CA LEU A 188 -23.46 -6.23 10.24
C LEU A 188 -23.14 -5.26 11.37
N PRO A 189 -23.96 -5.26 12.46
CA PRO A 189 -23.71 -4.43 13.63
C PRO A 189 -22.49 -4.94 14.41
N ASN A 190 -21.81 -4.04 15.12
CA ASN A 190 -20.68 -4.37 15.98
C ASN A 190 -21.14 -5.21 17.18
N PRO A 191 -20.57 -6.41 17.39
CA PRO A 191 -20.92 -7.24 18.55
C PRO A 191 -20.27 -6.78 19.87
N GLY A 192 -19.65 -5.60 19.90
CA GLY A 192 -18.92 -5.07 21.06
C GLY A 192 -17.41 -5.31 20.99
N VAL A 193 -16.85 -5.36 19.79
CA VAL A 193 -15.42 -5.60 19.52
C VAL A 193 -14.78 -4.29 19.07
N ALA A 194 -13.60 -3.97 19.58
CA ALA A 194 -12.79 -2.87 19.08
C ALA A 194 -12.18 -3.20 17.70
N ASP A 195 -11.95 -2.17 16.88
CA ASP A 195 -11.30 -2.33 15.58
C ASP A 195 -12.02 -3.27 14.60
N PHE A 196 -13.36 -3.17 14.59
CA PHE A 196 -14.28 -4.00 13.80
C PHE A 196 -14.47 -3.39 12.41
N ARG A 197 -13.51 -3.61 11.46
CA ARG A 197 -13.44 -2.87 10.20
C ARG A 197 -12.85 -3.61 9.02
N ASP A 198 -12.87 -2.95 7.86
CA ASP A 198 -12.16 -3.29 6.62
C ASP A 198 -12.64 -4.61 6.00
N PRO A 199 -13.93 -4.81 5.74
CA PRO A 199 -14.45 -6.07 5.24
C PRO A 199 -13.88 -6.42 3.85
N LYS A 200 -13.44 -7.67 3.70
CA LYS A 200 -13.18 -8.33 2.42
C LYS A 200 -14.31 -9.29 2.12
N VAL A 201 -15.03 -9.06 1.05
CA VAL A 201 -16.11 -9.93 0.59
C VAL A 201 -15.66 -10.74 -0.62
N ILE A 202 -15.93 -12.04 -0.61
CA ILE A 202 -15.70 -12.96 -1.72
C ILE A 202 -16.93 -13.84 -1.96
N ARG A 203 -17.08 -14.35 -3.18
CA ARG A 203 -18.03 -15.42 -3.48
C ARG A 203 -17.37 -16.77 -3.23
N ASP A 204 -17.93 -17.58 -2.33
CA ASP A 204 -17.58 -18.99 -2.16
C ASP A 204 -18.46 -19.81 -3.11
N GLU A 205 -17.97 -20.02 -4.31
CA GLU A 205 -18.69 -20.74 -5.36
C GLU A 205 -18.94 -22.21 -4.99
N ASP A 206 -17.99 -22.83 -4.27
CA ASP A 206 -18.09 -24.24 -3.85
C ASP A 206 -19.29 -24.46 -2.92
N ARG A 207 -19.68 -23.41 -2.15
CA ARG A 207 -20.79 -23.47 -1.17
C ARG A 207 -21.97 -22.59 -1.55
N GLY A 208 -21.87 -21.85 -2.66
CA GLY A 208 -22.96 -21.02 -3.19
C GLY A 208 -23.34 -19.86 -2.29
N ARG A 209 -22.42 -19.27 -1.51
CA ARG A 209 -22.65 -18.18 -0.55
C ARG A 209 -21.57 -17.10 -0.60
N TRP A 210 -21.82 -15.99 0.04
CA TRP A 210 -20.85 -14.95 0.29
C TRP A 210 -20.08 -15.21 1.58
N VAL A 211 -18.80 -14.87 1.59
CA VAL A 211 -17.94 -14.87 2.77
C VAL A 211 -17.35 -13.49 2.95
N MET A 212 -17.39 -12.98 4.18
CA MET A 212 -16.70 -11.76 4.57
C MET A 212 -15.58 -12.14 5.55
N ALA A 213 -14.36 -11.70 5.27
CA ALA A 213 -13.27 -11.64 6.23
C ALA A 213 -13.21 -10.22 6.78
N LEU A 214 -13.24 -10.04 8.10
CA LEU A 214 -13.34 -8.75 8.78
C LEU A 214 -12.29 -8.64 9.88
N ALA A 215 -11.59 -7.51 9.96
CA ALA A 215 -10.64 -7.26 11.03
C ALA A 215 -11.37 -7.02 12.37
N GLU A 216 -10.89 -7.67 13.43
CA GLU A 216 -11.41 -7.61 14.78
C GLU A 216 -10.24 -7.55 15.78
N ASN A 217 -9.46 -6.47 15.75
CA ASN A 217 -8.25 -6.27 16.53
C ASN A 217 -7.12 -7.26 16.18
N ASP A 218 -6.92 -8.33 16.96
CA ASP A 218 -5.91 -9.39 16.78
C ASP A 218 -6.48 -10.63 16.05
N LYS A 219 -7.69 -10.52 15.53
CA LYS A 219 -8.42 -11.59 14.86
C LYS A 219 -8.95 -11.14 13.51
N VAL A 220 -8.99 -12.05 12.54
CA VAL A 220 -9.83 -11.94 11.36
C VAL A 220 -11.07 -12.81 11.56
N GLY A 221 -12.24 -12.17 11.68
CA GLY A 221 -13.53 -12.87 11.76
C GLY A 221 -14.02 -13.28 10.38
N PHE A 222 -14.68 -14.45 10.28
CA PHE A 222 -15.34 -14.90 9.05
C PHE A 222 -16.84 -14.90 9.25
N TYR A 223 -17.57 -14.34 8.28
CA TYR A 223 -19.02 -14.22 8.27
C TYR A 223 -19.58 -14.77 6.97
N HIS A 224 -20.80 -15.31 7.01
CA HIS A 224 -21.52 -15.83 5.85
C HIS A 224 -22.76 -15.01 5.57
N SER A 225 -23.09 -14.88 4.27
CA SER A 225 -24.34 -14.32 3.80
C SER A 225 -24.82 -15.01 2.53
N ASP A 226 -26.12 -15.15 2.37
CA ASP A 226 -26.73 -15.62 1.13
C ASP A 226 -27.10 -14.44 0.20
N ASP A 227 -27.24 -13.22 0.76
CA ASP A 227 -27.85 -12.05 0.11
C ASP A 227 -27.06 -10.74 0.25
N LEU A 228 -25.84 -10.77 0.81
CA LEU A 228 -25.02 -9.60 1.11
C LEU A 228 -25.61 -8.62 2.16
N LYS A 229 -26.83 -8.85 2.63
CA LYS A 229 -27.58 -7.95 3.53
C LYS A 229 -27.63 -8.43 4.97
N ALA A 230 -27.61 -9.75 5.17
CA ALA A 230 -27.60 -10.36 6.48
C ALA A 230 -26.38 -11.26 6.63
N TRP A 231 -25.62 -11.04 7.69
CA TRP A 231 -24.35 -11.74 7.94
C TRP A 231 -24.38 -12.50 9.24
N THR A 232 -23.85 -13.72 9.21
CA THR A 232 -23.77 -14.60 10.38
C THR A 232 -22.31 -14.97 10.63
N TYR A 233 -21.86 -14.81 11.86
CA TYR A 233 -20.52 -15.23 12.29
C TYR A 233 -20.33 -16.73 12.09
N ALA A 234 -19.21 -17.11 11.49
CA ALA A 234 -18.89 -18.51 11.17
C ALA A 234 -17.64 -19.02 11.87
N GLY A 235 -16.67 -18.16 12.12
CA GLY A 235 -15.40 -18.52 12.74
C GLY A 235 -14.40 -17.38 12.66
N GLY A 236 -13.13 -17.66 12.95
CA GLY A 236 -12.09 -16.65 12.89
C GLY A 236 -10.68 -17.24 12.93
N PHE A 237 -9.71 -16.40 12.57
CA PHE A 237 -8.28 -16.67 12.66
C PHE A 237 -7.65 -15.64 13.61
N VAL A 238 -7.02 -16.10 14.68
CA VAL A 238 -6.38 -15.25 15.70
C VAL A 238 -4.87 -15.28 15.49
N HIS A 239 -4.24 -14.12 15.47
CA HIS A 239 -2.81 -14.00 15.49
C HIS A 239 -2.40 -12.73 16.22
N ASP A 240 -1.54 -12.84 17.21
CA ASP A 240 -1.00 -11.75 18.02
C ASP A 240 0.48 -11.46 17.68
N GLY A 241 1.00 -10.37 18.22
CA GLY A 241 2.43 -10.03 18.10
C GLY A 241 2.81 -9.21 16.85
N ILE A 242 1.86 -8.94 15.94
CA ILE A 242 2.09 -8.10 14.75
C ILE A 242 1.22 -6.82 14.74
N GLY A 243 0.73 -6.41 15.91
CA GLY A 243 -0.13 -5.24 16.07
C GLY A 243 -1.59 -5.52 15.69
N VAL A 244 -2.36 -4.47 15.46
CA VAL A 244 -3.74 -4.56 14.99
C VAL A 244 -3.75 -5.09 13.56
N LEU A 245 -4.62 -6.05 13.28
CA LEU A 245 -4.84 -6.56 11.94
C LEU A 245 -5.81 -5.64 11.21
N GLU A 246 -5.45 -5.17 10.03
CA GLU A 246 -6.28 -4.29 9.20
C GLU A 246 -6.38 -4.82 7.77
N CYS A 247 -7.36 -4.33 7.02
CA CYS A 247 -7.53 -4.62 5.59
C CYS A 247 -7.38 -6.10 5.23
N PRO A 248 -8.09 -7.04 5.90
CA PRO A 248 -7.93 -8.47 5.65
C PRO A 248 -8.18 -8.81 4.19
N ASP A 249 -7.50 -9.84 3.70
CA ASP A 249 -7.68 -10.39 2.37
C ASP A 249 -7.80 -11.91 2.45
N LEU A 250 -8.63 -12.50 1.60
CA LEU A 250 -8.85 -13.95 1.54
C LEU A 250 -9.07 -14.35 0.09
N PHE A 251 -8.25 -15.28 -0.42
CA PHE A 251 -8.34 -15.72 -1.81
C PHE A 251 -7.69 -17.09 -2.03
N ARG A 252 -8.02 -17.73 -3.15
CA ARG A 252 -7.32 -18.91 -3.68
C ARG A 252 -6.34 -18.50 -4.77
N ILE A 253 -5.23 -19.22 -4.85
CA ILE A 253 -4.24 -19.08 -5.91
C ILE A 253 -3.62 -20.44 -6.23
N THR A 254 -3.31 -20.67 -7.51
CA THR A 254 -2.73 -21.92 -7.99
C THR A 254 -1.25 -21.72 -8.30
N ALA A 255 -0.40 -22.49 -7.66
CA ALA A 255 1.04 -22.51 -7.93
C ALA A 255 1.37 -23.13 -9.28
N GLY A 256 2.56 -22.88 -9.80
CA GLY A 256 3.04 -23.43 -11.06
C GLY A 256 3.10 -24.97 -11.10
N ASP A 257 3.15 -25.65 -9.96
CA ASP A 257 3.07 -27.11 -9.84
C ASP A 257 1.63 -27.66 -9.78
N GLY A 258 0.61 -26.79 -9.92
CA GLY A 258 -0.80 -27.12 -9.87
C GLY A 258 -1.40 -27.18 -8.46
N THR A 259 -0.61 -26.94 -7.42
CA THR A 259 -1.11 -26.89 -6.04
C THR A 259 -1.95 -25.64 -5.82
N VAL A 260 -3.15 -25.81 -5.27
CA VAL A 260 -4.04 -24.72 -4.90
C VAL A 260 -3.88 -24.43 -3.41
N LYS A 261 -3.65 -23.17 -3.06
CA LYS A 261 -3.64 -22.69 -1.68
C LYS A 261 -4.69 -21.61 -1.47
N TRP A 262 -5.24 -21.56 -0.26
CA TRP A 262 -5.85 -20.36 0.25
C TRP A 262 -4.77 -19.47 0.85
N VAL A 263 -4.96 -18.19 0.71
CA VAL A 263 -4.12 -17.16 1.32
C VAL A 263 -5.01 -16.27 2.17
N LEU A 264 -4.61 -16.07 3.41
CA LEU A 264 -5.14 -15.06 4.31
C LEU A 264 -4.08 -13.97 4.45
N GLY A 265 -4.41 -12.73 4.10
CA GLY A 265 -3.53 -11.57 4.21
C GLY A 265 -4.14 -10.51 5.12
N VAL A 266 -3.29 -9.67 5.70
CA VAL A 266 -3.66 -8.50 6.51
C VAL A 266 -2.63 -7.39 6.37
N SER A 267 -3.04 -6.14 6.48
CA SER A 267 -2.11 -5.06 6.79
C SER A 267 -1.82 -5.10 8.28
N ALA A 268 -0.55 -5.26 8.64
CA ALA A 268 -0.12 -5.46 10.00
C ALA A 268 0.84 -4.35 10.44
N ASN A 269 0.66 -3.85 11.66
CA ASN A 269 1.58 -2.89 12.27
C ASN A 269 2.63 -3.64 13.10
N GLY A 270 3.62 -4.23 12.43
CA GLY A 270 4.66 -5.05 13.04
C GLY A 270 5.82 -4.28 13.69
N LYS A 271 5.89 -2.97 13.52
CA LYS A 271 7.02 -2.13 13.98
C LYS A 271 7.39 -2.32 15.46
N GLY A 272 6.40 -2.46 16.32
CA GLY A 272 6.61 -2.67 17.76
C GLY A 272 7.37 -3.97 18.09
N ALA A 273 7.33 -4.94 17.20
CA ALA A 273 8.05 -6.22 17.29
C ALA A 273 9.32 -6.27 16.40
N GLY A 274 9.67 -5.16 15.74
CA GLY A 274 10.79 -5.12 14.78
C GLY A 274 10.46 -5.82 13.45
N LEU A 275 9.18 -6.00 13.15
CA LEU A 275 8.67 -6.61 11.92
C LEU A 275 8.21 -5.51 10.93
N PRO A 276 7.98 -5.83 9.66
CA PRO A 276 7.45 -4.87 8.69
C PRO A 276 6.10 -4.26 9.11
N ASN A 277 5.79 -3.11 8.53
CA ASN A 277 4.51 -2.42 8.67
C ASN A 277 3.78 -2.44 7.32
N THR A 278 3.54 -3.65 6.81
CA THR A 278 3.04 -3.88 5.46
C THR A 278 2.04 -5.04 5.43
N TYR A 279 2.00 -5.80 4.34
CA TYR A 279 1.10 -6.92 4.13
C TYR A 279 1.71 -8.23 4.63
N ALA A 280 1.23 -8.69 5.80
CA ALA A 280 1.52 -10.02 6.33
C ALA A 280 0.54 -11.04 5.74
N TYR A 281 0.98 -12.27 5.46
CA TYR A 281 0.10 -13.31 4.93
C TYR A 281 0.48 -14.71 5.39
N TRP A 282 -0.50 -15.62 5.34
CA TRP A 282 -0.33 -17.06 5.52
C TRP A 282 -0.86 -17.80 4.30
N THR A 283 -0.13 -18.81 3.84
CA THR A 283 -0.69 -19.85 2.97
C THR A 283 -1.37 -20.93 3.82
N GLY A 284 -2.38 -21.59 3.27
CA GLY A 284 -3.11 -22.59 4.04
C GLY A 284 -4.30 -23.17 3.33
N SER A 285 -5.30 -23.56 4.12
CA SER A 285 -6.61 -24.03 3.67
C SER A 285 -7.73 -23.28 4.35
N PHE A 286 -8.87 -23.14 3.66
CA PHE A 286 -10.08 -22.51 4.20
C PHE A 286 -11.27 -23.40 3.90
N ASP A 287 -11.99 -23.81 4.94
CA ASP A 287 -13.14 -24.73 4.84
C ASP A 287 -14.49 -24.00 4.68
N GLY A 288 -14.44 -22.68 4.51
CA GLY A 288 -15.60 -21.79 4.44
C GLY A 288 -15.92 -21.12 5.78
N SER A 289 -15.34 -21.55 6.91
CA SER A 289 -15.59 -21.01 8.24
C SER A 289 -14.30 -20.79 9.03
N ALA A 290 -13.28 -21.60 8.80
CA ALA A 290 -12.01 -21.54 9.48
C ALA A 290 -10.85 -21.56 8.48
N PHE A 291 -9.84 -20.75 8.75
CA PHE A 291 -8.56 -20.78 8.04
C PHE A 291 -7.54 -21.56 8.86
N THR A 292 -6.89 -22.54 8.22
CA THR A 292 -5.80 -23.30 8.82
C THR A 292 -4.51 -22.96 8.08
N ALA A 293 -3.61 -22.23 8.75
CA ALA A 293 -2.34 -21.81 8.20
C ALA A 293 -1.35 -22.99 8.07
N ASP A 294 -0.52 -22.98 7.04
CA ASP A 294 0.57 -23.95 6.85
C ASP A 294 1.71 -23.73 7.87
N ALA A 295 1.89 -22.51 8.37
CA ALA A 295 2.87 -22.11 9.38
C ALA A 295 2.24 -21.16 10.41
N SER A 296 2.81 -21.12 11.63
CA SER A 296 2.34 -20.21 12.69
C SER A 296 2.64 -18.76 12.37
N ASP A 297 3.86 -18.49 11.89
CA ASP A 297 4.34 -17.14 11.62
C ASP A 297 3.94 -16.70 10.22
N PRO A 298 3.62 -15.40 10.02
CA PRO A 298 3.31 -14.88 8.70
C PRO A 298 4.56 -14.76 7.82
N GLN A 299 4.32 -14.77 6.52
CA GLN A 299 5.24 -14.23 5.53
C GLN A 299 4.84 -12.79 5.21
N TRP A 300 5.73 -12.06 4.53
CA TRP A 300 5.51 -10.65 4.18
C TRP A 300 5.63 -10.47 2.67
N LEU A 301 4.65 -9.80 2.07
CA LEU A 301 4.65 -9.53 0.64
C LEU A 301 5.49 -8.29 0.28
N ASP A 302 5.73 -7.42 1.25
CA ASP A 302 6.65 -6.29 1.17
C ASP A 302 7.38 -6.10 2.50
N HIS A 303 8.65 -5.79 2.45
CA HIS A 303 9.52 -5.62 3.61
C HIS A 303 9.95 -4.16 3.81
N GLY A 304 9.47 -3.24 2.96
CA GLY A 304 9.70 -1.81 3.11
C GLY A 304 8.93 -1.21 4.30
N TRP A 305 8.94 0.10 4.39
CA TRP A 305 8.24 0.82 5.45
C TRP A 305 6.92 1.43 4.97
N ASP A 306 6.71 1.53 3.66
CA ASP A 306 5.61 2.29 3.07
C ASP A 306 4.86 1.48 2.01
N TRP A 307 4.21 0.40 2.42
CA TRP A 307 3.29 -0.37 1.57
C TRP A 307 2.10 -0.86 2.39
N TYR A 308 1.28 0.09 2.84
CA TYR A 308 0.22 -0.17 3.81
C TYR A 308 -1.15 -0.26 3.14
N ALA A 309 -2.13 -0.81 3.88
CA ALA A 309 -3.50 -1.04 3.42
C ALA A 309 -3.57 -1.73 2.05
N ALA A 310 -2.56 -2.53 1.73
CA ALA A 310 -2.45 -3.20 0.45
C ALA A 310 -3.59 -4.20 0.26
N VAL A 311 -4.09 -4.28 -0.97
CA VAL A 311 -5.19 -5.16 -1.35
C VAL A 311 -4.83 -5.98 -2.56
N THR A 312 -5.36 -7.23 -2.63
CA THR A 312 -5.26 -8.03 -3.84
C THR A 312 -6.61 -8.14 -4.55
N PHE A 313 -6.54 -8.31 -5.87
CA PHE A 313 -7.71 -8.45 -6.73
C PHE A 313 -7.44 -9.43 -7.88
N GLU A 314 -8.51 -9.88 -8.53
CA GLU A 314 -8.43 -10.89 -9.57
C GLU A 314 -7.66 -10.38 -10.79
N LYS A 315 -6.72 -11.20 -11.28
CA LYS A 315 -6.18 -11.05 -12.62
C LYS A 315 -7.16 -11.64 -13.61
N ARG A 316 -7.48 -10.87 -14.66
CA ARG A 316 -8.34 -11.33 -15.74
C ARG A 316 -7.61 -11.25 -17.06
N ASP A 317 -7.91 -12.23 -17.93
CA ASP A 317 -7.43 -12.23 -19.30
C ASP A 317 -8.24 -11.28 -20.20
N ALA A 318 -7.89 -11.25 -21.47
CA ALA A 318 -8.56 -10.37 -22.45
C ALA A 318 -10.05 -10.68 -22.63
N ASP A 319 -10.48 -11.92 -22.37
CA ASP A 319 -11.87 -12.36 -22.46
C ASP A 319 -12.62 -12.15 -21.13
N GLY A 320 -11.95 -11.63 -20.12
CA GLY A 320 -12.48 -11.37 -18.78
C GLY A 320 -12.53 -12.59 -17.87
N ALA A 321 -11.94 -13.72 -18.25
CA ALA A 321 -11.86 -14.89 -17.40
C ALA A 321 -10.78 -14.71 -16.32
N VAL A 322 -11.03 -15.28 -15.12
CA VAL A 322 -10.09 -15.20 -14.01
C VAL A 322 -8.89 -16.10 -14.24
N ASP A 323 -7.69 -15.53 -14.19
CA ASP A 323 -6.44 -16.29 -14.13
C ASP A 323 -6.20 -16.74 -12.69
N ALA A 324 -6.43 -18.01 -12.40
CA ALA A 324 -6.25 -18.56 -11.06
C ALA A 324 -4.78 -18.71 -10.64
N THR A 325 -3.82 -18.54 -11.56
CA THR A 325 -2.38 -18.70 -11.27
C THR A 325 -1.70 -17.42 -10.81
N ALA A 326 -2.39 -16.28 -10.95
CA ALA A 326 -1.87 -15.00 -10.52
C ALA A 326 -2.98 -14.06 -10.02
N ARG A 327 -2.59 -13.05 -9.28
CA ARG A 327 -3.44 -11.95 -8.82
C ARG A 327 -2.73 -10.63 -9.05
N TYR A 328 -3.45 -9.54 -8.94
CA TYR A 328 -2.85 -8.21 -8.84
C TYR A 328 -2.88 -7.71 -7.41
N ALA A 329 -1.92 -6.85 -7.06
CA ALA A 329 -1.86 -6.18 -5.78
C ALA A 329 -1.48 -4.70 -5.97
N ILE A 330 -2.01 -3.84 -5.09
CA ILE A 330 -1.70 -2.42 -5.02
C ILE A 330 -1.71 -2.00 -3.55
N GLY A 331 -0.80 -1.12 -3.13
CA GLY A 331 -0.70 -0.64 -1.76
C GLY A 331 -0.48 0.86 -1.70
N TRP A 332 -0.91 1.49 -0.64
CA TRP A 332 -0.64 2.88 -0.33
C TRP A 332 0.84 3.06 0.05
N VAL A 333 1.55 3.90 -0.70
CA VAL A 333 2.96 4.20 -0.44
C VAL A 333 3.04 5.30 0.61
N ASN A 334 2.80 4.92 1.85
CA ASN A 334 2.90 5.79 3.01
C ASN A 334 2.87 4.97 4.31
N ASP A 335 2.97 5.66 5.45
CA ASP A 335 2.94 5.09 6.78
C ASP A 335 2.22 6.06 7.74
N TRP A 336 1.33 5.54 8.59
CA TRP A 336 0.52 6.35 9.49
C TRP A 336 1.34 7.18 10.49
N ASP A 337 2.57 6.78 10.83
CA ASP A 337 3.42 7.52 11.77
C ASP A 337 3.86 8.89 11.24
N TYR A 338 3.86 9.07 9.89
CA TYR A 338 4.31 10.30 9.24
C TYR A 338 3.49 10.67 7.98
N ALA A 339 2.29 10.10 7.84
CA ALA A 339 1.48 10.23 6.63
C ALA A 339 1.16 11.68 6.25
N ASP A 340 1.03 12.58 7.20
CA ASP A 340 0.65 13.99 7.03
C ASP A 340 1.84 14.94 6.91
N THR A 341 3.08 14.43 6.87
CA THR A 341 4.30 15.26 6.81
C THR A 341 4.97 15.27 5.43
N THR A 342 4.28 14.84 4.39
CA THR A 342 4.84 14.76 3.04
C THR A 342 4.98 16.15 2.39
N PRO A 343 6.10 16.42 1.69
CA PRO A 343 6.31 17.73 1.05
C PRO A 343 5.36 18.00 -0.14
N THR A 344 4.68 16.98 -0.65
CA THR A 344 3.68 17.10 -1.73
C THR A 344 2.48 17.95 -1.33
N ILE A 345 2.17 18.03 -0.03
CA ILE A 345 1.10 18.87 0.54
C ILE A 345 1.34 20.34 0.16
N ASP A 346 2.51 20.86 0.50
CA ASP A 346 2.85 22.27 0.28
C ASP A 346 3.26 22.57 -1.16
N CYS A 347 3.92 21.63 -1.83
CA CYS A 347 4.48 21.84 -3.16
C CYS A 347 3.46 21.65 -4.29
N ASP A 348 2.60 20.64 -4.17
CA ASP A 348 1.79 20.16 -5.29
C ASP A 348 0.29 20.06 -4.97
N GLY A 349 -0.12 20.30 -3.73
CA GLY A 349 -1.52 20.28 -3.32
C GLY A 349 -2.15 18.88 -3.33
N PHE A 350 -1.35 17.86 -3.04
CA PHE A 350 -1.85 16.49 -2.86
C PHE A 350 -1.06 15.74 -1.80
N ASN A 351 -1.66 14.71 -1.26
CA ASN A 351 -1.02 13.71 -0.41
C ASN A 351 -1.61 12.34 -0.68
N GLY A 352 -0.80 11.45 -1.21
CA GLY A 352 -1.16 10.06 -1.46
C GLY A 352 -0.73 9.58 -2.86
N THR A 353 0.07 8.51 -2.83
CA THR A 353 0.58 7.78 -3.99
C THR A 353 0.41 6.30 -3.71
N ASP A 354 0.11 5.51 -4.73
CA ASP A 354 0.14 4.05 -4.64
C ASP A 354 1.44 3.49 -5.24
N SER A 355 1.76 2.25 -4.86
CA SER A 355 2.77 1.46 -5.54
C SER A 355 2.39 1.22 -7.00
N ILE A 356 3.35 0.81 -7.82
CA ILE A 356 2.98 0.17 -9.08
C ILE A 356 2.04 -1.00 -8.79
N VAL A 357 1.07 -1.27 -9.69
CA VAL A 357 0.31 -2.51 -9.58
C VAL A 357 1.25 -3.68 -9.83
N ARG A 358 1.19 -4.67 -8.95
CA ARG A 358 2.04 -5.86 -9.00
C ARG A 358 1.24 -7.08 -9.41
N GLU A 359 1.82 -7.91 -10.24
CA GLU A 359 1.36 -9.28 -10.48
C GLU A 359 1.96 -10.16 -9.39
N VAL A 360 1.11 -10.91 -8.68
CA VAL A 360 1.46 -11.79 -7.57
C VAL A 360 1.22 -13.22 -7.99
N THR A 361 2.24 -14.06 -7.86
CA THR A 361 2.21 -15.50 -8.11
C THR A 361 2.46 -16.29 -6.83
N LEU A 362 2.09 -17.57 -6.84
CA LEU A 362 2.41 -18.50 -5.76
C LEU A 362 3.52 -19.43 -6.21
N ASP A 363 4.69 -19.32 -5.58
CA ASP A 363 5.86 -20.11 -5.90
C ASP A 363 6.22 -21.07 -4.76
N ARG A 364 7.03 -22.08 -5.06
CA ARG A 364 7.47 -23.10 -4.11
C ARG A 364 8.96 -23.04 -3.90
N ALA A 365 9.38 -22.86 -2.66
CA ALA A 365 10.77 -22.89 -2.25
C ALA A 365 11.34 -24.33 -2.24
N SER A 366 12.65 -24.44 -2.18
CA SER A 366 13.37 -25.73 -2.16
C SER A 366 13.05 -26.60 -0.93
N ASP A 367 12.63 -25.99 0.18
CA ASP A 367 12.16 -26.65 1.41
C ASP A 367 10.69 -27.06 1.35
N ASN A 368 10.02 -26.86 0.21
CA ASN A 368 8.61 -27.09 -0.07
C ASN A 368 7.64 -26.08 0.56
N THR A 369 8.12 -24.98 1.13
CA THR A 369 7.28 -23.88 1.58
C THR A 369 6.72 -23.12 0.38
N TYR A 370 5.44 -22.76 0.40
CA TYR A 370 4.84 -21.89 -0.59
C TYR A 370 4.94 -20.43 -0.15
N TYR A 371 5.26 -19.56 -1.11
CA TYR A 371 5.38 -18.12 -0.87
C TYR A 371 4.81 -17.32 -2.04
N LEU A 372 4.40 -16.09 -1.77
CA LEU A 372 3.98 -15.15 -2.80
C LEU A 372 5.20 -14.39 -3.32
N ALA A 373 5.40 -14.40 -4.64
CA ALA A 373 6.32 -13.51 -5.33
C ALA A 373 5.54 -12.42 -6.05
N SER A 374 6.11 -11.22 -6.19
CA SER A 374 5.43 -10.13 -6.89
C SER A 374 6.36 -9.35 -7.80
N GLN A 375 5.84 -8.98 -8.97
CA GLN A 375 6.55 -8.22 -9.99
C GLN A 375 5.65 -7.08 -10.49
N PRO A 376 6.21 -5.95 -10.94
CA PRO A 376 5.44 -4.93 -11.64
C PRO A 376 4.67 -5.53 -12.81
N VAL A 377 3.42 -5.11 -13.02
CA VAL A 377 2.61 -5.58 -14.15
C VAL A 377 3.34 -5.43 -15.48
N ALA A 378 3.21 -6.45 -16.33
CA ALA A 378 3.92 -6.49 -17.63
C ALA A 378 3.55 -5.31 -18.54
N ALA A 379 2.33 -4.77 -18.40
CA ALA A 379 1.85 -3.63 -19.17
C ALA A 379 2.72 -2.38 -19.01
N LEU A 380 3.44 -2.21 -17.90
CA LEU A 380 4.39 -1.11 -17.71
C LEU A 380 5.43 -1.05 -18.85
N GLY A 381 5.81 -2.20 -19.41
CA GLY A 381 6.72 -2.29 -20.55
C GLY A 381 6.26 -1.56 -21.81
N SER A 382 4.95 -1.37 -21.99
CA SER A 382 4.37 -0.65 -23.14
C SER A 382 4.56 0.87 -23.04
N TYR A 383 4.92 1.37 -21.86
CA TYR A 383 5.15 2.79 -21.59
C TYR A 383 6.62 3.19 -21.63
N VAL A 384 7.53 2.28 -22.00
CA VAL A 384 8.96 2.59 -22.13
C VAL A 384 9.17 3.61 -23.22
N SER A 385 9.61 4.81 -22.84
CA SER A 385 9.92 5.92 -23.74
C SER A 385 11.41 5.98 -24.13
N ARG A 386 12.28 5.46 -23.24
CA ARG A 386 13.72 5.43 -23.46
C ARG A 386 14.34 4.21 -22.79
N THR A 387 15.33 3.61 -23.46
CA THR A 387 16.16 2.54 -22.90
C THR A 387 17.62 2.94 -23.00
N VAL A 388 18.36 2.78 -21.89
CA VAL A 388 19.82 2.90 -21.84
C VAL A 388 20.37 1.55 -21.44
N ASP A 389 20.98 0.87 -22.38
CA ASP A 389 21.65 -0.41 -22.16
C ASP A 389 23.13 -0.16 -21.87
N LEU A 390 23.56 -0.48 -20.64
CA LEU A 390 24.94 -0.33 -20.19
C LEU A 390 25.74 -1.64 -20.33
N GLY A 391 25.05 -2.75 -20.66
CA GLY A 391 25.66 -4.07 -20.69
C GLY A 391 26.24 -4.48 -19.34
N ASP A 392 27.40 -5.10 -19.35
CA ASP A 392 28.13 -5.54 -18.15
C ASP A 392 29.06 -4.43 -17.66
N VAL A 393 28.88 -4.05 -16.41
CA VAL A 393 29.65 -2.98 -15.76
C VAL A 393 30.47 -3.54 -14.59
N THR A 394 31.79 -3.61 -14.72
CA THR A 394 32.67 -3.96 -13.61
C THR A 394 32.85 -2.76 -12.68
N VAL A 395 32.70 -2.99 -11.38
CA VAL A 395 32.78 -1.99 -10.31
C VAL A 395 33.75 -2.46 -9.23
N ASP A 396 34.62 -1.55 -8.81
CA ASP A 396 35.46 -1.65 -7.62
C ASP A 396 35.40 -0.29 -6.91
N GLY A 397 34.76 -0.23 -5.76
CA GLY A 397 34.39 1.02 -5.08
C GLY A 397 33.11 1.65 -5.65
N THR A 398 33.13 2.92 -6.00
CA THR A 398 31.93 3.64 -6.50
C THR A 398 32.12 4.12 -7.93
N LYS A 399 31.19 3.80 -8.81
CA LYS A 399 31.17 4.20 -10.22
C LYS A 399 29.91 5.00 -10.54
N VAL A 400 30.06 6.30 -10.72
CA VAL A 400 28.95 7.16 -11.21
C VAL A 400 28.72 6.86 -12.68
N LEU A 401 27.46 6.59 -13.04
CA LEU A 401 27.06 6.31 -14.41
C LEU A 401 26.86 7.60 -15.22
N ASP A 402 27.05 7.53 -16.52
CA ASP A 402 26.69 8.61 -17.45
C ASP A 402 25.18 8.56 -17.76
N TYR A 403 24.41 8.72 -16.69
CA TYR A 403 22.95 8.74 -16.71
C TYR A 403 22.43 9.75 -15.69
N THR A 404 21.34 10.43 -16.07
CA THR A 404 20.57 11.29 -15.17
C THR A 404 19.09 11.07 -15.42
N GLY A 405 18.31 10.88 -14.33
CA GLY A 405 16.87 10.69 -14.38
C GLY A 405 16.23 10.85 -13.01
N ILE A 406 14.93 11.04 -12.99
CA ILE A 406 14.13 11.19 -11.77
C ILE A 406 13.02 10.15 -11.65
N SER A 407 12.58 9.58 -12.78
CA SER A 407 11.55 8.53 -12.84
C SER A 407 12.02 7.47 -13.85
N TYR A 408 12.42 6.28 -13.35
CA TYR A 408 13.02 5.23 -14.16
C TYR A 408 12.99 3.87 -13.48
N GLU A 409 13.18 2.82 -14.25
CA GLU A 409 13.49 1.47 -13.77
C GLU A 409 14.98 1.18 -14.04
N VAL A 410 15.64 0.48 -13.13
CA VAL A 410 16.92 -0.15 -13.40
C VAL A 410 16.84 -1.64 -13.10
N THR A 411 17.33 -2.47 -14.03
CA THR A 411 17.48 -3.92 -13.88
C THR A 411 18.93 -4.32 -14.01
N THR A 412 19.42 -5.21 -13.14
CA THR A 412 20.78 -5.74 -13.20
C THR A 412 20.89 -7.07 -12.44
N GLU A 413 21.83 -7.92 -12.83
CA GLU A 413 22.32 -9.05 -12.03
C GLU A 413 23.70 -8.70 -11.51
N ILE A 414 23.86 -8.62 -10.19
CA ILE A 414 25.16 -8.39 -9.56
C ILE A 414 25.82 -9.75 -9.35
N ALA A 415 27.07 -9.94 -9.83
CA ALA A 415 27.84 -11.18 -9.70
C ALA A 415 29.21 -10.90 -9.11
N TRP A 416 29.65 -11.75 -8.18
CA TRP A 416 30.92 -11.61 -7.46
C TRP A 416 31.53 -12.97 -7.08
N SER A 417 32.80 -12.94 -6.66
CA SER A 417 33.47 -14.07 -6.01
C SER A 417 33.67 -13.83 -4.51
N GLU A 418 34.13 -12.64 -4.16
CA GLU A 418 34.31 -12.19 -2.78
C GLU A 418 33.82 -10.75 -2.66
N LEU A 419 32.91 -10.49 -1.75
CA LEU A 419 32.27 -9.20 -1.59
C LEU A 419 31.66 -9.07 -0.19
N THR A 420 31.71 -7.88 0.40
CA THR A 420 30.94 -7.55 1.61
C THR A 420 29.59 -6.93 1.26
N GLY A 421 29.53 -6.09 0.23
CA GLY A 421 28.29 -5.46 -0.20
C GLY A 421 28.38 -4.87 -1.60
N ALA A 422 27.24 -4.78 -2.28
CA ALA A 422 27.10 -4.13 -3.58
C ALA A 422 25.69 -3.60 -3.78
N GLY A 423 25.57 -2.56 -4.61
CA GLY A 423 24.26 -2.00 -4.92
C GLY A 423 24.32 -0.72 -5.75
N LEU A 424 23.25 0.03 -5.65
CA LEU A 424 23.02 1.25 -6.41
C LEU A 424 22.80 2.44 -5.47
N GLN A 425 23.36 3.60 -5.82
CA GLN A 425 23.03 4.89 -5.23
C GLN A 425 22.06 5.62 -6.17
N LEU A 426 20.80 5.57 -5.82
CA LEU A 426 19.68 6.14 -6.59
C LEU A 426 19.48 7.61 -6.25
N ARG A 427 19.01 8.42 -7.19
CA ARG A 427 18.72 9.84 -6.97
C ARG A 427 19.88 10.57 -6.28
N ARG A 428 21.08 10.31 -6.77
CA ARG A 428 22.32 10.79 -6.17
C ARG A 428 22.57 12.25 -6.52
N SER A 429 22.90 13.06 -5.51
CA SER A 429 23.33 14.44 -5.68
C SER A 429 24.66 14.56 -6.41
N PRO A 430 24.98 15.71 -7.04
CA PRO A 430 26.25 15.89 -7.76
C PRO A 430 27.50 15.61 -6.91
N ASN A 431 27.49 15.96 -5.62
CA ASN A 431 28.59 15.74 -4.70
C ASN A 431 28.54 14.37 -3.99
N GLY A 432 27.47 13.58 -4.20
CA GLY A 432 27.28 12.27 -3.63
C GLY A 432 26.86 12.23 -2.15
N GLY A 433 26.59 13.37 -1.55
CA GLY A 433 26.22 13.43 -0.11
C GLY A 433 24.78 13.02 0.15
N ARG A 434 23.89 13.07 -0.87
CA ARG A 434 22.50 12.61 -0.80
C ARG A 434 22.28 11.53 -1.84
N HIS A 435 21.65 10.45 -1.45
CA HIS A 435 21.26 9.31 -2.29
C HIS A 435 20.37 8.36 -1.52
N ILE A 436 19.74 7.44 -2.22
CA ILE A 436 19.07 6.26 -1.67
C ILE A 436 19.94 5.06 -2.04
N ASP A 437 20.29 4.23 -1.06
CA ASP A 437 21.07 3.00 -1.31
C ASP A 437 20.12 1.80 -1.42
N ALA A 438 20.31 0.99 -2.46
CA ALA A 438 19.58 -0.24 -2.69
C ALA A 438 20.55 -1.35 -3.10
N GLY A 439 20.52 -2.51 -2.42
CA GLY A 439 21.47 -3.58 -2.73
C GLY A 439 21.54 -4.67 -1.68
N ILE A 440 22.74 -5.26 -1.55
CA ILE A 440 23.06 -6.31 -0.58
C ILE A 440 24.22 -5.89 0.31
N TYR A 441 24.21 -6.36 1.56
CA TYR A 441 25.32 -6.22 2.49
C TYR A 441 25.37 -7.43 3.43
N ALA A 442 26.52 -8.08 3.52
CA ALA A 442 26.71 -9.31 4.28
C ALA A 442 25.64 -10.37 3.93
N ASP A 443 24.70 -10.65 4.82
CA ASP A 443 23.67 -11.67 4.73
C ASP A 443 22.25 -11.11 4.56
N TYR A 444 22.12 -9.83 4.12
CA TYR A 444 20.83 -9.22 3.86
C TYR A 444 20.79 -8.36 2.60
N ALA A 445 19.63 -8.29 1.96
CA ALA A 445 19.30 -7.27 0.98
C ALA A 445 18.65 -6.08 1.71
N PHE A 446 18.87 -4.85 1.21
CA PHE A 446 18.41 -3.65 1.89
C PHE A 446 18.00 -2.53 0.95
N LEU A 447 17.07 -1.69 1.45
CA LEU A 447 16.74 -0.39 0.88
C LEU A 447 16.87 0.67 1.98
N ASN A 448 17.74 1.68 1.76
CA ASN A 448 18.08 2.71 2.73
C ASN A 448 17.85 4.11 2.17
N ARG A 449 16.94 4.86 2.79
CA ARG A 449 16.59 6.24 2.43
C ARG A 449 17.19 7.31 3.34
N ARG A 450 18.08 6.94 4.26
CA ARG A 450 18.63 7.86 5.29
C ARG A 450 19.31 9.10 4.72
N ASN A 451 20.00 8.97 3.58
CA ASN A 451 20.77 10.04 2.98
C ASN A 451 19.97 10.84 1.94
N THR A 452 18.64 10.92 2.10
CA THR A 452 17.77 11.75 1.26
C THR A 452 16.63 12.34 2.09
N VAL A 453 15.81 13.17 1.48
CA VAL A 453 14.59 13.69 2.11
C VAL A 453 13.54 12.59 2.12
N ASN A 454 12.90 12.37 3.25
CA ASN A 454 11.77 11.46 3.43
C ASN A 454 10.85 11.99 4.53
N ALA A 455 9.67 11.41 4.67
CA ALA A 455 8.65 11.86 5.61
C ALA A 455 8.91 11.40 7.06
N ASP A 456 9.68 10.33 7.27
CA ASP A 456 10.05 9.88 8.61
C ASP A 456 11.05 10.82 9.27
N THR A 457 10.53 11.83 9.97
CA THR A 457 11.33 12.82 10.71
C THR A 457 11.96 12.26 11.99
N SER A 458 11.51 11.08 12.46
CA SER A 458 12.10 10.38 13.62
C SER A 458 13.48 9.80 13.30
N GLY A 459 13.73 9.51 12.03
CA GLY A 459 14.94 8.83 11.55
C GLY A 459 15.03 7.35 11.95
N THR A 460 13.93 6.75 12.40
CA THR A 460 13.88 5.37 12.89
C THR A 460 13.70 4.38 11.75
N TRP A 461 12.78 4.69 10.81
CA TRP A 461 12.37 3.79 9.73
C TRP A 461 13.10 4.14 8.41
N GLN A 462 14.41 4.05 8.43
CA GLN A 462 15.26 4.52 7.34
C GLN A 462 15.79 3.41 6.43
N GLU A 463 15.92 2.20 6.96
CA GLU A 463 16.48 1.07 6.24
C GLU A 463 15.65 -0.19 6.51
N SER A 464 15.25 -0.89 5.44
CA SER A 464 14.54 -2.17 5.49
C SER A 464 15.45 -3.30 5.04
N HIS A 465 15.28 -4.48 5.64
CA HIS A 465 16.12 -5.65 5.40
C HIS A 465 15.31 -6.88 5.05
N THR A 466 15.90 -7.75 4.20
CA THR A 466 15.44 -9.14 4.00
C THR A 466 16.63 -10.08 4.03
N PRO A 467 16.46 -11.32 4.49
CA PRO A 467 17.53 -12.31 4.45
C PRO A 467 18.05 -12.52 3.02
N PHE A 468 19.37 -12.68 2.90
CA PHE A 468 20.04 -12.95 1.65
C PHE A 468 21.16 -13.98 1.87
N ASP A 469 21.31 -14.95 0.96
CA ASP A 469 22.41 -15.92 1.00
C ASP A 469 23.58 -15.46 0.11
N PRO A 470 24.68 -14.92 0.69
CA PRO A 470 25.80 -14.44 -0.08
C PRO A 470 26.56 -15.55 -0.81
N SER A 471 26.37 -16.83 -0.44
CA SER A 471 27.02 -17.97 -1.08
C SER A 471 26.53 -18.22 -2.51
N ALA A 472 25.37 -17.64 -2.88
CA ALA A 472 24.84 -17.70 -4.25
C ALA A 472 25.78 -17.03 -5.26
N GLY A 473 26.60 -16.05 -4.84
CA GLY A 473 27.54 -15.32 -5.68
C GLY A 473 26.88 -14.43 -6.75
N THR A 474 25.55 -14.36 -6.73
CA THR A 474 24.75 -13.51 -7.62
C THR A 474 23.47 -13.05 -6.94
N VAL A 475 22.94 -11.89 -7.36
CA VAL A 475 21.60 -11.39 -7.00
C VAL A 475 21.01 -10.63 -8.17
N LYS A 476 19.73 -10.83 -8.44
CA LYS A 476 18.99 -10.03 -9.41
C LYS A 476 18.27 -8.90 -8.70
N LEU A 477 18.41 -7.69 -9.23
CA LEU A 477 17.69 -6.52 -8.75
C LEU A 477 16.90 -5.88 -9.89
N ARG A 478 15.64 -5.59 -9.62
CA ARG A 478 14.78 -4.70 -10.41
C ARG A 478 14.31 -3.59 -9.50
N ILE A 479 14.63 -2.36 -9.83
CA ILE A 479 14.36 -1.21 -8.96
C ILE A 479 13.58 -0.16 -9.76
N LEU A 480 12.39 0.16 -9.29
CA LEU A 480 11.58 1.25 -9.78
C LEU A 480 11.85 2.49 -8.93
N VAL A 481 12.18 3.59 -9.55
CA VAL A 481 12.45 4.88 -8.92
C VAL A 481 11.50 5.90 -9.49
N ASP A 482 10.75 6.57 -8.62
CA ASP A 482 9.92 7.69 -9.04
C ASP A 482 10.16 8.91 -8.13
N ARG A 483 9.38 9.94 -8.30
CA ARG A 483 9.56 11.22 -7.59
C ARG A 483 9.26 11.14 -6.10
N THR A 484 8.42 10.18 -5.71
CA THR A 484 7.94 10.00 -4.33
C THR A 484 8.20 8.63 -3.75
N SER A 485 8.77 7.70 -4.53
CA SER A 485 8.91 6.30 -4.11
C SER A 485 10.09 5.59 -4.75
N VAL A 486 10.54 4.55 -4.07
CA VAL A 486 11.44 3.51 -4.60
C VAL A 486 10.86 2.15 -4.24
N GLU A 487 10.74 1.28 -5.25
CA GLU A 487 10.36 -0.13 -5.07
C GLU A 487 11.48 -1.02 -5.59
N MET A 488 12.08 -1.84 -4.71
CA MET A 488 13.15 -2.78 -5.05
C MET A 488 12.63 -4.21 -4.99
N PHE A 489 12.74 -4.92 -6.09
CA PHE A 489 12.39 -6.34 -6.25
C PHE A 489 13.68 -7.15 -6.31
N VAL A 490 13.83 -8.10 -5.40
CA VAL A 490 15.00 -8.96 -5.25
C VAL A 490 14.64 -10.36 -5.72
N ASP A 491 15.52 -10.99 -6.49
CA ASP A 491 15.41 -12.36 -7.00
C ASP A 491 14.01 -12.68 -7.56
N ASP A 492 13.70 -12.00 -8.66
CA ASP A 492 12.43 -12.13 -9.38
C ASP A 492 11.19 -11.85 -8.50
N GLY A 493 11.33 -10.97 -7.48
CA GLY A 493 10.23 -10.51 -6.63
C GLY A 493 9.88 -11.42 -5.46
N ARG A 494 10.78 -12.33 -5.09
CA ARG A 494 10.67 -13.10 -3.85
C ARG A 494 10.64 -12.17 -2.62
N TYR A 495 11.44 -11.13 -2.64
CA TYR A 495 11.43 -10.08 -1.64
C TYR A 495 11.25 -8.73 -2.32
N VAL A 496 10.44 -7.89 -1.71
CA VAL A 496 10.18 -6.53 -2.20
C VAL A 496 10.36 -5.54 -1.06
N HIS A 497 10.92 -4.38 -1.38
CA HIS A 497 11.08 -3.28 -0.45
C HIS A 497 10.49 -2.03 -1.07
N THR A 498 9.47 -1.46 -0.46
CA THR A 498 8.87 -0.20 -0.87
C THR A 498 9.14 0.88 0.16
N SER A 499 9.67 2.00 -0.30
CA SER A 499 9.91 3.17 0.55
C SER A 499 9.46 4.45 -0.13
N GLN A 500 8.72 5.26 0.61
CA GLN A 500 8.46 6.65 0.26
C GLN A 500 9.74 7.47 0.43
N ALA A 501 10.07 8.28 -0.54
CA ALA A 501 11.20 9.20 -0.48
C ALA A 501 10.95 10.43 -1.37
N PHE A 502 11.45 11.58 -0.96
CA PHE A 502 11.30 12.86 -1.65
C PHE A 502 12.67 13.48 -1.97
N PRO A 503 13.51 12.84 -2.80
CA PRO A 503 14.80 13.40 -3.18
C PRO A 503 14.63 14.79 -3.78
N TYR A 504 15.60 15.67 -3.57
CA TYR A 504 15.58 16.95 -4.29
C TYR A 504 15.49 16.68 -5.80
N LEU A 505 14.66 17.44 -6.49
CA LEU A 505 14.41 17.24 -7.92
C LEU A 505 15.67 17.38 -8.80
N LEU A 506 16.72 18.04 -8.28
CA LEU A 506 18.03 18.14 -8.91
C LEU A 506 19.00 16.99 -8.57
N ASP A 507 18.64 16.10 -7.67
CA ASP A 507 19.40 14.89 -7.37
C ASP A 507 19.02 13.81 -8.40
N THR A 508 19.70 13.80 -9.53
CA THR A 508 19.32 13.04 -10.73
C THR A 508 20.32 11.94 -11.12
N ARG A 509 21.48 11.85 -10.43
CA ARG A 509 22.53 10.90 -10.81
C ARG A 509 22.24 9.50 -10.26
N LEU A 510 22.89 8.52 -10.89
CA LEU A 510 22.89 7.11 -10.50
C LEU A 510 24.35 6.64 -10.41
N ALA A 511 24.68 5.86 -9.38
CA ALA A 511 25.97 5.20 -9.27
C ALA A 511 25.79 3.74 -8.87
N LEU A 512 26.75 2.91 -9.24
CA LEU A 512 26.93 1.56 -8.75
C LEU A 512 28.02 1.58 -7.69
N PHE A 513 27.94 0.71 -6.69
CA PHE A 513 28.96 0.61 -5.66
C PHE A 513 29.25 -0.83 -5.24
N THR A 514 30.48 -1.06 -4.73
CA THR A 514 30.91 -2.28 -4.06
C THR A 514 31.66 -1.96 -2.78
N ILE A 515 31.63 -2.87 -1.84
CA ILE A 515 32.33 -2.81 -0.54
C ILE A 515 33.06 -4.14 -0.31
N GLY A 516 34.35 -4.08 0.01
CA GLY A 516 35.16 -5.25 0.37
C GLY A 516 35.46 -6.20 -0.79
N GLY A 517 35.37 -5.71 -2.04
CA GLY A 517 35.66 -6.48 -3.24
C GLY A 517 35.13 -5.82 -4.49
N SER A 518 35.24 -6.51 -5.63
CA SER A 518 34.69 -6.08 -6.92
C SER A 518 33.53 -6.97 -7.35
N ALA A 519 32.62 -6.40 -8.14
CA ALA A 519 31.50 -7.11 -8.74
C ALA A 519 31.29 -6.73 -10.21
N VAL A 520 30.62 -7.60 -10.94
CA VAL A 520 30.11 -7.31 -12.28
C VAL A 520 28.60 -7.13 -12.20
N PHE A 521 28.11 -5.96 -12.54
CA PHE A 521 26.71 -5.66 -12.75
C PHE A 521 26.38 -6.05 -14.19
N ARG A 522 25.77 -7.21 -14.36
CA ARG A 522 25.48 -7.82 -15.67
C ARG A 522 24.16 -7.33 -16.21
N ASN A 523 24.08 -7.21 -17.54
CA ASN A 523 22.85 -6.84 -18.25
C ASN A 523 22.18 -5.60 -17.62
N THR A 524 22.96 -4.60 -17.26
CA THR A 524 22.46 -3.40 -16.59
C THR A 524 21.70 -2.53 -17.60
N VAL A 525 20.40 -2.42 -17.41
CA VAL A 525 19.49 -1.67 -18.29
C VAL A 525 18.67 -0.68 -17.47
N ILE A 526 18.58 0.55 -17.98
CA ILE A 526 17.73 1.60 -17.42
C ILE A 526 16.60 1.90 -18.42
N ARG A 527 15.36 1.98 -17.93
CA ARG A 527 14.18 2.34 -18.74
C ARG A 527 13.47 3.53 -18.12
N GLU A 528 13.10 4.50 -18.96
CA GLU A 528 12.24 5.61 -18.59
C GLU A 528 10.84 5.36 -19.14
N PHE A 529 9.82 5.80 -18.42
CA PHE A 529 8.42 5.61 -18.80
C PHE A 529 7.73 6.94 -19.10
N SER A 530 6.73 6.90 -19.97
CA SER A 530 5.83 8.01 -20.27
C SER A 530 4.39 7.49 -20.22
N VAL A 531 3.73 7.71 -19.07
CA VAL A 531 2.34 7.31 -18.79
C VAL A 531 1.40 8.49 -18.95
#